data_ca3ed9567dc0a3fe4bf4c0e42b24222b
#
_entry.id   ca3ed9567dc0a3fe4bf4c0e42b24222b
#
_cell.length_a   1.000
_cell.length_b   1.000
_cell.length_c   1.000
_cell.angle_alpha   90.00
_cell.angle_beta   90.00
_cell.angle_gamma   90.00
#
_symmetry.space_group_name_H-M   'P 1'
#
loop_
_entity.id
_entity.type
_entity.pdbx_description
1 polymer ?
#
loop_
_entity_poly.entity_id
_entity_poly.type
_entity_poly.pdbx_seq_one_letter_code
_entity_poly.pdbx_strand_id
1 'polypeptide(L)' 'MAKTATYCSDCYNKVGRAEDHQIQAAEKEGQVPMTGQGTCCKCAKATVVVYYDN' A
#
# COMPACT_ATOMS: atom_id res chain seq x y z
N MET A 1 0.58 14.43 3.16
CA MET A 1 -0.31 14.27 2.85
C MET A 1 -0.78 13.51 1.74
N ALA A 2 -0.15 12.73 1.08
CA ALA A 2 -0.66 11.93 0.01
C ALA A 2 -0.96 10.52 0.47
N LYS A 3 -2.10 10.04 0.05
CA LYS A 3 -2.49 8.68 0.29
C LYS A 3 -1.94 7.82 -0.83
N THR A 4 -1.23 6.76 -0.49
CA THR A 4 -0.68 5.88 -1.51
C THR A 4 -1.77 4.99 -2.09
N ALA A 5 -1.45 4.28 -3.16
CA ALA A 5 -2.37 3.29 -3.71
C ALA A 5 -2.58 2.18 -2.67
N THR A 6 -3.73 1.52 -2.76
CA THR A 6 -4.07 0.45 -1.84
C THR A 6 -3.70 -0.89 -2.48
N TYR A 7 -3.02 -1.72 -1.72
CA TYR A 7 -2.60 -3.04 -2.20
C TYR A 7 -3.07 -4.09 -1.21
N CYS A 8 -3.48 -5.24 -1.71
CA CYS A 8 -3.74 -6.35 -0.80
C CYS A 8 -2.40 -6.81 -0.23
N SER A 9 -2.46 -7.63 0.82
CA SER A 9 -1.27 -8.06 1.51
C SER A 9 -0.21 -8.65 0.58
N ASP A 10 -0.63 -9.52 -0.33
CA ASP A 10 0.30 -10.14 -1.26
C ASP A 10 0.91 -9.13 -2.22
N CYS A 11 0.08 -8.29 -2.82
CA CYS A 11 0.57 -7.29 -3.76
C CYS A 11 1.42 -6.24 -3.07
N TYR A 12 1.08 -5.88 -1.83
CA TYR A 12 1.88 -4.95 -1.07
C TYR A 12 3.31 -5.47 -0.91
N ASN A 13 3.45 -6.74 -0.56
CA ASN A 13 4.78 -7.32 -0.37
C ASN A 13 5.52 -7.55 -1.69
N LYS A 14 4.82 -7.86 -2.76
CA LYS A 14 5.46 -8.18 -4.03
C LYS A 14 5.67 -6.99 -4.94
N VAL A 15 4.71 -6.06 -4.93
CA VAL A 15 4.72 -4.93 -5.84
C VAL A 15 4.86 -3.61 -5.10
N GLY A 16 4.06 -3.40 -4.07
CA GLY A 16 4.07 -2.12 -3.37
C GLY A 16 5.43 -1.77 -2.83
N ARG A 17 6.03 -2.67 -2.09
CA ARG A 17 7.34 -2.41 -1.47
C ARG A 17 8.48 -2.51 -2.48
N ALA A 18 8.28 -3.22 -3.56
CA ALA A 18 9.35 -3.44 -4.53
C ALA A 18 9.36 -2.43 -5.66
N GLU A 19 8.19 -1.95 -6.07
CA GLU A 19 8.09 -1.10 -7.26
C GLU A 19 7.40 0.23 -7.06
N ASP A 20 6.58 0.39 -6.04
CA ASP A 20 5.84 1.63 -5.84
C ASP A 20 6.70 2.64 -5.09
N HIS A 21 7.08 3.71 -5.78
CA HIS A 21 7.96 4.71 -5.21
C HIS A 21 7.32 5.45 -4.04
N GLN A 22 6.01 5.62 -4.04
CA GLN A 22 5.34 6.30 -2.95
C GLN A 22 5.36 5.44 -1.69
N ILE A 23 5.13 4.13 -1.85
CA ILE A 23 5.22 3.20 -0.74
C ILE A 23 6.65 3.18 -0.19
N GLN A 24 7.64 3.11 -1.08
CA GLN A 24 9.03 3.10 -0.66
C GLN A 24 9.41 4.36 0.08
N ALA A 25 8.96 5.50 -0.40
CA ALA A 25 9.25 6.78 0.23
C ALA A 25 8.62 6.87 1.62
N ALA A 26 7.37 6.44 1.76
CA ALA A 26 6.69 6.45 3.05
C ALA A 26 7.38 5.53 4.05
N GLU A 27 7.78 4.35 3.60
CA GLU A 27 8.48 3.40 4.44
C GLU A 27 9.83 3.97 4.89
N LYS A 28 10.53 4.63 3.98
CA LYS A 28 11.81 5.23 4.29
C LYS A 28 11.69 6.37 5.28
N GLU A 29 10.57 7.08 5.25
CA GLU A 29 10.33 8.16 6.20
C GLU A 29 9.93 7.66 7.58
N GLY A 30 9.77 6.37 7.73
CA GLY A 30 9.39 5.81 9.01
C GLY A 30 7.90 5.83 9.29
N GLN A 31 7.08 6.04 8.28
CA GLN A 31 5.64 6.02 8.45
C GLN A 31 5.15 4.60 8.70
N VAL A 32 4.03 4.48 9.38
CA VAL A 32 3.44 3.18 9.67
C VAL A 32 2.32 2.92 8.68
N PRO A 33 2.30 1.77 8.01
CA PRO A 33 1.24 1.47 7.06
C PRO A 33 -0.08 1.27 7.77
N MET A 34 -1.16 1.70 7.12
CA MET A 34 -2.49 1.53 7.62
C MET A 34 -3.18 0.41 6.87
N THR A 35 -4.19 -0.17 7.49
CA THR A 35 -4.96 -1.23 6.86
C THR A 35 -6.43 -0.86 6.91
N GLY A 36 -7.17 -1.36 5.95
CA GLY A 36 -8.60 -1.11 5.87
C GLY A 36 -9.21 -1.97 4.80
N GLN A 37 -10.53 -1.91 4.69
CA GLN A 37 -11.20 -2.67 3.65
C GLN A 37 -11.24 -1.86 2.36
N GLY A 38 -10.97 -2.50 1.26
CA GLY A 38 -10.97 -1.83 -0.02
C GLY A 38 -10.62 -2.79 -1.13
N THR A 39 -10.22 -2.25 -2.27
CA THR A 39 -9.88 -3.05 -3.44
C THR A 39 -8.41 -2.84 -3.78
N CYS A 40 -7.70 -3.93 -3.99
CA CYS A 40 -6.30 -3.87 -4.42
C CYS A 40 -6.23 -3.24 -5.81
N CYS A 41 -5.32 -2.29 -5.99
CA CYS A 41 -5.20 -1.60 -7.26
C CYS A 41 -4.49 -2.45 -8.33
N LYS A 42 -3.90 -3.58 -7.93
CA LYS A 42 -3.23 -4.46 -8.88
C LYS A 42 -4.10 -5.65 -9.27
N CYS A 43 -4.53 -6.43 -8.28
CA CYS A 43 -5.30 -7.63 -8.58
C CYS A 43 -6.80 -7.40 -8.50
N ALA A 44 -7.21 -6.20 -8.13
CA ALA A 44 -8.62 -5.82 -8.03
C ALA A 44 -9.42 -6.68 -7.06
N LYS A 45 -8.76 -7.23 -6.07
CA LYS A 45 -9.43 -8.10 -5.12
C LYS A 45 -9.98 -7.27 -3.97
N ALA A 46 -11.24 -7.46 -3.63
CA ALA A 46 -11.86 -6.76 -2.52
C ALA A 46 -11.49 -7.48 -1.23
N THR A 47 -10.65 -6.88 -0.43
CA THR A 47 -10.17 -7.52 0.80
C THR A 47 -9.52 -6.44 1.68
N VAL A 48 -8.83 -6.87 2.71
CA VAL A 48 -8.04 -5.94 3.52
C VAL A 48 -6.85 -5.46 2.69
N VAL A 49 -6.70 -4.16 2.59
CA VAL A 49 -5.61 -3.55 1.83
C VAL A 49 -4.68 -2.81 2.77
N VAL A 50 -3.44 -2.64 2.33
CA VAL A 50 -2.40 -1.93 3.07
C VAL A 50 -2.03 -0.69 2.28
N TYR A 51 -1.91 0.43 2.95
CA TYR A 51 -1.57 1.70 2.31
C TYR A 51 -0.98 2.65 3.35
N TYR A 52 -0.39 3.73 2.88
CA TYR A 52 0.06 4.80 3.75
C TYR A 52 -0.85 6.01 3.53
N ASP A 53 -1.28 6.62 4.60
CA ASP A 53 -2.13 7.80 4.51
C ASP A 53 -1.58 8.80 5.53
N ASN A 54 -0.83 9.73 5.01
CA ASN A 54 -0.11 10.64 5.86
C ASN A 54 -0.69 12.06 5.78
#